data_58394ccbe993cd56ed0f41c575e99fee
#
_entry.id   58394ccbe993cd56ed0f41c575e99fee
#
_cell.length_a   1.000
_cell.length_b   1.000
_cell.length_c   1.000
_cell.angle_alpha   90.00
_cell.angle_beta   90.00
_cell.angle_gamma   90.00
#
_symmetry.space_group_name_H-M   'P 1'
#
loop_
_entity.id
_entity.type
_entity.pdbx_description
1 polymer ?
#
loop_
_entity_poly.entity_id
_entity_poly.type
_entity_poly.pdbx_seq_one_letter_code
_entity_poly.pdbx_strand_id
1 'polypeptide(L)'
;MYRAFHAVPASFTTSKGLPTNAVYGFTQSLRKILNDFKPEFIAIAFDVKGPSFRHELMAEYKAERKPMDELLVAQVPYIKRMVAAFNVPAIEMEGFEADDVIATLVKRCSGKGLKTAIITGDKDMYQLVDEDTVILDYLTGKEYGPAEVKEKYGVDPGQIR
;
A
#
# COMPACT_ATOMS: atom_id res chain seq x y z
N MET A 1 -1.04 5.87 1.89
CA MET A 1 -0.88 7.05 2.77
C MET A 1 -0.21 8.23 2.06
N TYR A 2 1.01 8.10 1.57
CA TYR A 2 1.79 9.18 0.96
C TYR A 2 1.05 9.90 -0.18
N ARG A 3 0.47 9.16 -1.13
CA ARG A 3 -0.33 9.77 -2.22
C ARG A 3 -1.53 10.58 -1.68
N ALA A 4 -2.20 10.08 -0.65
CA ALA A 4 -3.32 10.79 -0.03
C ALA A 4 -2.88 12.09 0.65
N PHE A 5 -1.73 12.08 1.33
CA PHE A 5 -1.13 13.26 1.96
C PHE A 5 -0.85 14.38 0.96
N HIS A 6 -0.33 14.06 -0.23
CA HIS A 6 -0.03 15.07 -1.24
C HIS A 6 -1.21 15.43 -2.14
N ALA A 7 -2.22 14.57 -2.26
CA ALA A 7 -3.38 14.83 -3.12
C ALA A 7 -4.43 15.74 -2.46
N VAL A 8 -4.47 15.80 -1.13
CA VAL A 8 -5.42 16.62 -0.36
C VAL A 8 -4.71 17.87 0.15
N PRO A 9 -5.33 19.06 0.05
CA PRO A 9 -4.70 20.30 0.50
C PRO A 9 -4.24 20.26 1.96
N ALA A 10 -3.06 20.81 2.25
CA ALA A 10 -2.50 20.87 3.59
C ALA A 10 -3.33 21.74 4.56
N SER A 11 -4.27 22.55 4.05
CA SER A 11 -5.22 23.32 4.84
C SER A 11 -6.26 22.46 5.57
N PHE A 12 -6.35 21.16 5.26
CA PHE A 12 -7.21 20.23 6.00
C PHE A 12 -6.63 19.98 7.38
N THR A 13 -7.15 20.70 8.37
CA THR A 13 -6.74 20.60 9.77
C THR A 13 -7.96 20.55 10.68
N THR A 14 -7.78 20.04 11.89
CA THR A 14 -8.78 20.21 12.96
C THR A 14 -8.80 21.64 13.45
N SER A 15 -9.83 22.01 14.23
CA SER A 15 -9.90 23.33 14.92
C SER A 15 -8.72 23.60 15.87
N LYS A 16 -7.96 22.55 16.23
CA LYS A 16 -6.74 22.62 17.05
C LYS A 16 -5.46 22.61 16.22
N GLY A 17 -5.55 22.73 14.88
CA GLY A 17 -4.39 22.79 13.99
C GLY A 17 -3.76 21.43 13.66
N LEU A 18 -4.33 20.30 14.10
CA LEU A 18 -3.81 18.98 13.71
C LEU A 18 -4.09 18.72 12.23
N PRO A 19 -3.09 18.38 11.40
CA PRO A 19 -3.32 18.06 9.99
C PRO A 19 -4.15 16.79 9.85
N THR A 20 -5.07 16.77 8.87
CA THR A 20 -6.00 15.65 8.62
C THR A 20 -6.10 15.27 7.16
N ASN A 21 -5.33 15.91 6.29
CA ASN A 21 -5.35 15.69 4.85
C ASN A 21 -5.06 14.22 4.47
N ALA A 22 -4.05 13.59 5.08
CA ALA A 22 -3.74 12.17 4.83
C ALA A 22 -4.84 11.25 5.36
N VAL A 23 -5.36 11.51 6.58
CA VAL A 23 -6.47 10.73 7.16
C VAL A 23 -7.69 10.82 6.25
N TYR A 24 -8.07 12.02 5.84
CA TYR A 24 -9.21 12.25 4.95
C TYR A 24 -9.04 11.52 3.61
N GLY A 25 -7.92 11.76 2.91
CA GLY A 25 -7.69 11.16 1.60
C GLY A 25 -7.60 9.64 1.67
N PHE A 26 -6.98 9.08 2.72
CA PHE A 26 -6.91 7.63 2.90
C PHE A 26 -8.29 7.03 3.21
N THR A 27 -9.10 7.72 4.03
CA THR A 27 -10.47 7.31 4.33
C THR A 27 -11.32 7.25 3.06
N GLN A 28 -11.25 8.29 2.21
CA GLN A 28 -12.00 8.31 0.95
C GLN A 28 -11.56 7.19 0.01
N SER A 29 -10.25 6.92 -0.05
CA SER A 29 -9.71 5.81 -0.85
C SER A 29 -10.25 4.46 -0.35
N LEU A 30 -10.18 4.22 0.96
CA LEU A 30 -10.67 2.96 1.55
C LEU A 30 -12.17 2.77 1.33
N ARG A 31 -12.97 3.84 1.55
CA ARG A 31 -14.41 3.81 1.27
C ARG A 31 -14.73 3.48 -0.18
N LYS A 32 -14.00 4.11 -1.12
CA LYS A 32 -14.16 3.83 -2.55
C LYS A 32 -13.86 2.37 -2.85
N ILE A 33 -12.74 1.84 -2.36
CA ILE A 33 -12.37 0.43 -2.55
C ILE A 33 -13.46 -0.51 -2.02
N LEU A 34 -13.93 -0.29 -0.79
CA LEU A 34 -14.96 -1.13 -0.19
C LEU A 34 -16.30 -1.07 -0.92
N ASN A 35 -16.70 0.11 -1.41
CA ASN A 35 -17.98 0.30 -2.07
C ASN A 35 -17.99 -0.19 -3.52
N ASP A 36 -16.93 0.10 -4.27
CA ASP A 36 -16.90 -0.14 -5.71
C ASP A 36 -16.47 -1.57 -6.04
N PHE A 37 -15.50 -2.11 -5.29
CA PHE A 37 -14.95 -3.44 -5.55
C PHE A 37 -15.51 -4.53 -4.64
N LYS A 38 -16.08 -4.17 -3.47
CA LYS A 38 -16.72 -5.09 -2.51
C LYS A 38 -15.90 -6.36 -2.28
N PRO A 39 -14.63 -6.24 -1.88
CA PRO A 39 -13.77 -7.40 -1.71
C PRO A 39 -14.31 -8.34 -0.63
N GLU A 40 -14.24 -9.64 -0.87
CA GLU A 40 -14.60 -10.67 0.13
C GLU A 40 -13.62 -10.66 1.31
N PHE A 41 -12.33 -10.44 1.00
CA PHE A 41 -11.25 -10.27 1.97
C PHE A 41 -10.46 -9.01 1.66
N ILE A 42 -10.06 -8.30 2.70
CA ILE A 42 -9.22 -7.11 2.58
C ILE A 42 -8.24 -7.07 3.76
N ALA A 43 -7.02 -6.63 3.50
CA ALA A 43 -6.05 -6.32 4.54
C ALA A 43 -5.19 -5.13 4.12
N ILE A 44 -4.63 -4.41 5.07
CA ILE A 44 -3.72 -3.30 4.82
C ILE A 44 -2.40 -3.60 5.52
N ALA A 45 -1.31 -3.60 4.77
CA ALA A 45 0.04 -3.70 5.31
C ALA A 45 0.59 -2.31 5.63
N PHE A 46 1.22 -2.17 6.78
CA PHE A 46 1.94 -0.98 7.21
C PHE A 46 3.39 -1.30 7.51
N ASP A 47 4.28 -0.38 7.19
CA ASP A 47 5.66 -0.45 7.66
C ASP A 47 5.74 -0.21 9.17
N VAL A 48 6.59 -0.97 9.84
CA VAL A 48 6.93 -0.79 11.26
C VAL A 48 8.09 0.21 11.37
N LYS A 49 8.12 0.98 12.45
CA LYS A 49 9.29 1.78 12.79
C LYS A 49 10.42 0.86 13.23
N GLY A 50 11.54 0.94 12.55
CA GLY A 50 12.73 0.16 12.91
C GLY A 50 13.47 -0.36 11.68
N PRO A 51 14.64 -0.96 11.87
CA PRO A 51 15.38 -1.58 10.80
C PRO A 51 14.64 -2.83 10.31
N SER A 52 14.63 -3.02 9.00
CA SER A 52 14.25 -4.30 8.40
C SER A 52 15.50 -5.20 8.30
N PHE A 53 15.30 -6.50 8.09
CA PHE A 53 16.39 -7.45 7.87
C PHE A 53 17.37 -6.99 6.76
N ARG A 54 16.90 -6.16 5.83
CA ARG A 54 17.74 -5.58 4.77
C ARG A 54 18.80 -4.63 5.31
N HIS A 55 18.54 -3.94 6.43
CA HIS A 55 19.55 -3.09 7.09
C HIS A 55 20.61 -3.93 7.78
N GLU A 56 20.26 -5.14 8.24
CA GLU A 56 21.24 -6.09 8.80
C GLU A 56 22.17 -6.64 7.71
N LEU A 57 21.62 -6.88 6.52
CA LEU A 57 22.39 -7.38 5.37
C LEU A 57 23.19 -6.29 4.65
N MET A 58 22.71 -5.05 4.67
CA MET A 58 23.33 -3.92 3.97
C MET A 58 23.08 -2.64 4.77
N ALA A 59 24.11 -2.17 5.48
CA ALA A 59 24.01 -0.99 6.36
C ALA A 59 23.59 0.29 5.61
N GLU A 60 23.90 0.39 4.33
CA GLU A 60 23.56 1.54 3.47
C GLU A 60 22.14 1.45 2.86
N TYR A 61 21.39 0.39 3.15
CA TYR A 61 20.05 0.21 2.59
C TYR A 61 19.15 1.38 2.94
N LYS A 62 18.66 2.09 1.91
CA LYS A 62 17.81 3.29 2.05
C LYS A 62 18.44 4.43 2.89
N ALA A 63 19.76 4.47 3.11
CA ALA A 63 20.41 5.50 3.91
C ALA A 63 20.18 6.94 3.38
N GLU A 64 20.03 7.10 2.07
CA GLU A 64 19.75 8.40 1.45
C GLU A 64 18.25 8.75 1.39
N ARG A 65 17.36 7.87 1.91
CA ARG A 65 15.92 8.13 1.86
C ARG A 65 15.55 9.26 2.80
N LYS A 66 14.94 10.31 2.27
CA LYS A 66 14.42 11.41 3.09
C LYS A 66 13.43 10.87 4.12
N PRO A 67 13.50 11.32 5.37
CA PRO A 67 12.54 10.93 6.39
C PRO A 67 11.11 11.31 5.96
N MET A 68 10.14 10.56 6.46
CA MET A 68 8.74 10.88 6.24
C MET A 68 8.42 12.25 6.83
N ASP A 69 7.61 13.04 6.11
CA ASP A 69 7.14 14.35 6.58
C ASP A 69 6.49 14.23 7.97
N GLU A 70 6.90 15.09 8.90
CA GLU A 70 6.42 15.05 10.29
C GLU A 70 4.90 15.23 10.38
N LEU A 71 4.31 16.03 9.49
CA LEU A 71 2.86 16.22 9.42
C LEU A 71 2.14 14.92 8.97
N LEU A 72 2.78 14.10 8.15
CA LEU A 72 2.26 12.78 7.80
C LEU A 72 2.46 11.79 8.96
N VAL A 73 3.63 11.80 9.60
CA VAL A 73 3.93 10.95 10.78
C VAL A 73 2.88 11.17 11.87
N ALA A 74 2.51 12.44 12.14
CA ALA A 74 1.49 12.77 13.13
C ALA A 74 0.10 12.19 12.79
N GLN A 75 -0.18 11.91 11.52
CA GLN A 75 -1.46 11.38 11.07
C GLN A 75 -1.53 9.83 11.06
N VAL A 76 -0.40 9.14 11.05
CA VAL A 76 -0.35 7.66 10.98
C VAL A 76 -1.18 6.97 12.08
N PRO A 77 -1.13 7.38 13.37
CA PRO A 77 -1.95 6.76 14.40
C PRO A 77 -3.46 6.89 14.13
N TYR A 78 -3.89 8.02 13.58
CA TYR A 78 -5.29 8.27 13.25
C TYR A 78 -5.73 7.44 12.05
N ILE A 79 -4.86 7.25 11.05
CA ILE A 79 -5.11 6.37 9.91
C ILE A 79 -5.30 4.92 10.40
N LYS A 80 -4.43 4.43 11.28
CA LYS A 80 -4.56 3.07 11.85
C LYS A 80 -5.85 2.90 12.64
N ARG A 81 -6.22 3.89 13.47
CA ARG A 81 -7.51 3.89 14.20
C ARG A 81 -8.70 3.89 13.25
N MET A 82 -8.63 4.64 12.18
CA MET A 82 -9.68 4.67 11.16
C MET A 82 -9.80 3.32 10.45
N VAL A 83 -8.68 2.68 10.06
CA VAL A 83 -8.67 1.34 9.46
C VAL A 83 -9.32 0.32 10.41
N ALA A 84 -8.98 0.36 11.69
CA ALA A 84 -9.60 -0.49 12.70
C ALA A 84 -11.12 -0.23 12.83
N ALA A 85 -11.56 1.04 12.76
CA ALA A 85 -12.98 1.41 12.80
C ALA A 85 -13.77 0.91 11.58
N PHE A 86 -13.11 0.69 10.43
CA PHE A 86 -13.69 0.02 9.26
C PHE A 86 -13.67 -1.51 9.38
N ASN A 87 -13.20 -2.05 10.50
CA ASN A 87 -13.03 -3.49 10.72
C ASN A 87 -12.13 -4.15 9.66
N VAL A 88 -11.11 -3.41 9.17
CA VAL A 88 -10.13 -3.91 8.22
C VAL A 88 -8.86 -4.33 8.97
N PRO A 89 -8.36 -5.56 8.78
CA PRO A 89 -7.09 -5.99 9.35
C PRO A 89 -5.94 -5.10 8.91
N ALA A 90 -5.20 -4.56 9.89
CA ALA A 90 -3.93 -3.87 9.68
C ALA A 90 -2.80 -4.82 10.07
N ILE A 91 -1.90 -5.10 9.13
CA ILE A 91 -0.83 -6.08 9.32
C ILE A 91 0.49 -5.32 9.37
N GLU A 92 1.25 -5.57 10.44
CA GLU A 92 2.60 -5.05 10.67
C GLU A 92 3.48 -6.21 11.11
N MET A 93 4.71 -6.26 10.63
CA MET A 93 5.65 -7.31 10.99
C MET A 93 7.03 -6.71 11.27
N GLU A 94 7.51 -6.88 12.49
CA GLU A 94 8.85 -6.41 12.87
C GLU A 94 9.93 -7.08 12.02
N GLY A 95 10.91 -6.32 11.60
CA GLY A 95 12.00 -6.78 10.74
C GLY A 95 11.65 -6.89 9.26
N PHE A 96 10.39 -6.68 8.86
CA PHE A 96 9.93 -6.75 7.47
C PHE A 96 9.28 -5.44 7.04
N GLU A 97 9.34 -5.15 5.74
CA GLU A 97 8.64 -4.03 5.14
C GLU A 97 7.22 -4.42 4.72
N ALA A 98 6.33 -3.45 4.53
CA ALA A 98 4.96 -3.69 4.08
C ALA A 98 4.90 -4.51 2.78
N ASP A 99 5.85 -4.28 1.87
CA ASP A 99 5.94 -4.99 0.59
C ASP A 99 6.24 -6.49 0.77
N ASP A 100 7.05 -6.87 1.78
CA ASP A 100 7.31 -8.27 2.12
C ASP A 100 6.05 -8.95 2.65
N VAL A 101 5.28 -8.22 3.46
CA VAL A 101 3.98 -8.70 3.98
C VAL A 101 3.00 -8.92 2.83
N ILE A 102 2.88 -7.95 1.90
CA ILE A 102 2.02 -8.05 0.73
C ILE A 102 2.44 -9.26 -0.12
N ALA A 103 3.73 -9.38 -0.47
CA ALA A 103 4.24 -10.50 -1.26
C ALA A 103 3.95 -11.86 -0.61
N THR A 104 4.08 -11.93 0.71
CA THR A 104 3.78 -13.15 1.47
C THR A 104 2.28 -13.49 1.41
N LEU A 105 1.40 -12.50 1.55
CA LEU A 105 -0.04 -12.70 1.47
C LEU A 105 -0.45 -13.15 0.06
N VAL A 106 0.03 -12.49 -0.97
CA VAL A 106 -0.20 -12.87 -2.38
C VAL A 106 0.20 -14.32 -2.60
N LYS A 107 1.42 -14.69 -2.21
CA LYS A 107 1.91 -16.07 -2.34
C LYS A 107 1.06 -17.10 -1.59
N ARG A 108 0.52 -16.72 -0.42
CA ARG A 108 -0.40 -17.58 0.35
C ARG A 108 -1.77 -17.74 -0.30
N CYS A 109 -2.22 -16.77 -1.08
CA CYS A 109 -3.49 -16.82 -1.82
C CYS A 109 -3.36 -17.59 -3.14
N SER A 110 -2.17 -17.60 -3.74
CA SER A 110 -1.90 -18.27 -5.00
C SER A 110 -2.27 -19.77 -4.93
N GLY A 111 -2.91 -20.27 -5.99
CA GLY A 111 -3.35 -21.66 -6.11
C GLY A 111 -4.53 -22.06 -5.22
N LYS A 112 -5.18 -21.10 -4.54
CA LYS A 112 -6.36 -21.36 -3.69
C LYS A 112 -7.68 -20.93 -4.33
N GLY A 113 -7.68 -20.60 -5.62
CA GLY A 113 -8.85 -20.11 -6.32
C GLY A 113 -9.27 -18.67 -5.94
N LEU A 114 -8.39 -17.93 -5.29
CA LEU A 114 -8.61 -16.53 -4.93
C LEU A 114 -8.01 -15.61 -5.99
N LYS A 115 -8.79 -14.65 -6.45
CA LYS A 115 -8.27 -13.54 -7.24
C LYS A 115 -7.79 -12.44 -6.30
N THR A 116 -6.57 -11.98 -6.52
CA THR A 116 -5.90 -11.00 -5.64
C THR A 116 -5.69 -9.68 -6.37
N ALA A 117 -6.15 -8.59 -5.78
CA ALA A 117 -5.87 -7.25 -6.27
C ALA A 117 -4.95 -6.51 -5.28
N ILE A 118 -3.77 -6.11 -5.74
CA ILE A 118 -2.83 -5.31 -4.96
C ILE A 118 -3.06 -3.84 -5.28
N ILE A 119 -3.27 -3.04 -4.25
CA ILE A 119 -3.41 -1.58 -4.38
C ILE A 119 -2.15 -0.92 -3.83
N THR A 120 -1.28 -0.52 -4.72
CA THR A 120 0.01 0.09 -4.39
C THR A 120 0.38 1.20 -5.35
N GLY A 121 1.28 2.09 -4.92
CA GLY A 121 1.96 3.04 -5.80
C GLY A 121 3.38 2.58 -6.18
N ASP A 122 3.82 1.46 -5.62
CA ASP A 122 5.15 0.94 -5.86
C ASP A 122 5.19 0.10 -7.15
N LYS A 123 6.11 0.48 -8.05
CA LYS A 123 6.28 -0.22 -9.33
C LYS A 123 6.87 -1.63 -9.15
N ASP A 124 7.65 -1.83 -8.08
CA ASP A 124 8.32 -3.10 -7.86
C ASP A 124 7.32 -4.22 -7.52
N MET A 125 6.12 -3.85 -7.04
CA MET A 125 5.04 -4.81 -6.78
C MET A 125 4.44 -5.43 -8.05
N TYR A 126 4.68 -4.85 -9.23
CA TYR A 126 4.25 -5.45 -10.49
C TYR A 126 4.91 -6.80 -10.77
N GLN A 127 6.06 -7.11 -10.13
CA GLN A 127 6.68 -8.44 -10.18
C GLN A 127 5.81 -9.56 -9.62
N LEU A 128 4.80 -9.23 -8.80
CA LEU A 128 3.88 -10.19 -8.18
C LEU A 128 2.66 -10.52 -9.04
N VAL A 129 2.52 -9.84 -10.18
CA VAL A 129 1.39 -10.04 -11.10
C VAL A 129 1.48 -11.40 -11.78
N ASP A 130 0.38 -12.15 -11.75
CA ASP A 130 0.21 -13.42 -12.44
C ASP A 130 -1.25 -13.58 -12.90
N GLU A 131 -1.67 -14.79 -13.29
CA GLU A 131 -3.03 -15.09 -13.76
C GLU A 131 -4.11 -14.87 -12.69
N ASP A 132 -3.75 -14.90 -11.42
CA ASP A 132 -4.65 -14.72 -10.27
C ASP A 132 -4.43 -13.41 -9.52
N THR A 133 -3.37 -12.68 -9.85
CA THR A 133 -2.94 -11.46 -9.13
C THR A 133 -2.79 -10.29 -10.08
N VAL A 134 -3.46 -9.18 -9.78
CA VAL A 134 -3.37 -7.92 -10.55
C VAL A 134 -2.95 -6.76 -9.66
N ILE A 135 -2.37 -5.71 -10.26
CA ILE A 135 -2.29 -4.40 -9.62
C ILE A 135 -3.55 -3.62 -9.99
N LEU A 136 -4.26 -3.13 -8.99
CA LEU A 136 -5.49 -2.36 -9.18
C LEU A 136 -5.23 -0.86 -8.96
N ASP A 137 -5.47 -0.06 -9.99
CA ASP A 137 -5.65 1.38 -9.82
C ASP A 137 -7.12 1.65 -9.44
N TYR A 138 -7.36 1.78 -8.15
CA TYR A 138 -8.71 1.99 -7.60
C TYR A 138 -9.36 3.32 -8.01
N LEU A 139 -8.58 4.29 -8.51
CA LEU A 139 -9.11 5.59 -8.96
C LEU A 139 -9.79 5.46 -10.31
N THR A 140 -9.16 4.74 -11.23
CA THR A 140 -9.65 4.52 -12.61
C THR A 140 -10.40 3.22 -12.76
N GLY A 141 -10.23 2.27 -11.82
CA GLY A 141 -10.72 0.91 -11.94
C GLY A 141 -9.88 0.03 -12.87
N LYS A 142 -8.73 0.55 -13.36
CA LYS A 142 -7.88 -0.20 -14.27
C LYS A 142 -7.10 -1.28 -13.51
N GLU A 143 -7.19 -2.49 -14.03
CA GLU A 143 -6.39 -3.62 -13.59
C GLU A 143 -5.18 -3.80 -14.51
N TYR A 144 -4.06 -4.15 -13.91
CA TYR A 144 -2.82 -4.47 -14.62
C TYR A 144 -2.50 -5.94 -14.36
N GLY A 145 -2.92 -6.79 -15.27
CA GLY A 145 -2.53 -8.20 -15.35
C GLY A 145 -1.23 -8.37 -16.15
N PRO A 146 -0.82 -9.61 -16.45
CA PRO A 146 0.43 -9.89 -17.16
C PRO A 146 0.54 -9.17 -18.52
N ALA A 147 -0.54 -9.08 -19.28
CA ALA A 147 -0.56 -8.44 -20.59
C ALA A 147 -0.34 -6.92 -20.46
N GLU A 148 -1.04 -6.25 -19.55
CA GLU A 148 -0.93 -4.81 -19.30
C GLU A 148 0.44 -4.45 -18.72
N VAL A 149 1.04 -5.33 -17.91
CA VAL A 149 2.42 -5.17 -17.42
C VAL A 149 3.41 -5.21 -18.56
N LYS A 150 3.28 -6.20 -19.44
CA LYS A 150 4.14 -6.34 -20.62
C LYS A 150 4.00 -5.16 -21.58
N GLU A 151 2.77 -4.69 -21.82
CA GLU A 151 2.51 -3.49 -22.63
C GLU A 151 3.18 -2.24 -22.01
N LYS A 152 3.06 -2.08 -20.67
CA LYS A 152 3.53 -0.89 -19.97
C LYS A 152 5.04 -0.83 -19.79
N TYR A 153 5.67 -1.97 -19.50
CA TYR A 153 7.09 -2.04 -19.12
C TYR A 153 7.98 -2.73 -20.16
N GLY A 154 7.39 -3.37 -21.18
CA GLY A 154 8.11 -4.09 -22.23
C GLY A 154 8.67 -5.45 -21.80
N VAL A 155 8.39 -5.88 -20.57
CA VAL A 155 8.89 -7.13 -19.97
C VAL A 155 7.77 -7.87 -19.25
N ASP A 156 7.94 -9.16 -19.03
CA ASP A 156 7.00 -9.95 -18.25
C ASP A 156 7.12 -9.60 -16.74
N PRO A 157 6.04 -9.79 -15.93
CA PRO A 157 6.03 -9.39 -14.53
C PRO A 157 7.24 -9.86 -13.72
N GLY A 158 7.65 -11.12 -13.84
CA GLY A 158 8.79 -11.68 -13.14
C GLY A 158 10.16 -11.10 -13.52
N GLN A 159 10.22 -10.23 -14.54
CA GLN A 159 11.44 -9.54 -15.00
C GLN A 159 11.52 -8.09 -14.49
N ILE A 160 10.50 -7.60 -13.80
CA ILE A 160 10.49 -6.26 -13.18
C ILE A 160 11.47 -6.26 -11.99
N ARG A 161 12.35 -5.23 -11.96
CA ARG A 161 13.34 -5.01 -10.91
C ARG A 161 13.31 -3.56 -10.45
#